data_aef0749ba6ab7a1bc1a53aa5967990e7
#
_entry.id   aef0749ba6ab7a1bc1a53aa5967990e7
#
_cell.length_a   1.000
_cell.length_b   1.000
_cell.length_c   1.000
_cell.angle_alpha   90.00
_cell.angle_beta   90.00
_cell.angle_gamma   90.00
#
_symmetry.space_group_name_H-M   'P 1'
#
loop_
_entity.id
_entity.type
_entity.pdbx_description
1 polymer ?
#
loop_
_entity_poly.entity_id
_entity_poly.type
_entity_poly.pdbx_seq_one_letter_code
_entity_poly.pdbx_strand_id
1 'polypeptide(L)'
;MIWNNVSGDVLTLSQRRAFRNYIEHGGGFVGVHGSAGDPVCYWDWYADTLIGARLAGHPITRQFQDARIAVDNAAHPVAQGLPAAWTMKDEWHSFHSIPRAARAHVIATLDEASYGPAGWLEQELRMGDHAIAWTNCIARGRKFYTAIGPLPASYAEPHVVALIEQDVAYAAGAGPAACTKRGNR
;
A
#
# COMPACT_ATOMS: atom_id res chain seq x y z
N MET A 1 -7.15 0.08 12.46
CA MET A 1 -6.45 1.41 12.53
C MET A 1 -6.19 1.88 11.12
N ILE A 2 -6.42 3.17 10.82
CA ILE A 2 -6.15 3.74 9.49
C ILE A 2 -5.07 4.83 9.67
N TRP A 3 -4.02 4.75 8.87
CA TRP A 3 -3.01 5.80 8.73
C TRP A 3 -3.10 6.38 7.32
N ASN A 4 -3.47 7.66 7.26
CA ASN A 4 -3.56 8.39 6.00
C ASN A 4 -2.45 9.44 5.95
N ASN A 5 -1.49 9.26 5.05
CA ASN A 5 -0.34 10.15 4.88
C ASN A 5 0.50 10.35 6.16
N VAL A 6 0.52 9.35 7.05
CA VAL A 6 1.35 9.39 8.26
C VAL A 6 2.75 8.91 7.93
N SER A 7 3.73 9.78 7.97
CA SER A 7 5.15 9.45 7.78
C SER A 7 6.02 10.04 8.89
N GLY A 8 7.27 9.62 8.95
CA GLY A 8 8.24 10.07 9.93
C GLY A 8 8.22 9.30 11.25
N ASP A 9 8.99 9.78 12.23
CA ASP A 9 9.10 9.17 13.55
C ASP A 9 7.96 9.63 14.47
N VAL A 10 6.77 9.05 14.29
CA VAL A 10 5.53 9.48 14.97
C VAL A 10 5.21 8.67 16.23
N LEU A 11 5.95 7.62 16.53
CA LEU A 11 5.70 6.73 17.66
C LEU A 11 6.93 6.57 18.54
N THR A 12 6.76 6.75 19.85
CA THR A 12 7.77 6.35 20.83
C THR A 12 8.02 4.84 20.81
N LEU A 13 9.13 4.36 21.35
CA LEU A 13 9.44 2.93 21.41
C LEU A 13 8.37 2.11 22.15
N SER A 14 7.73 2.65 23.16
CA SER A 14 6.63 1.99 23.86
C SER A 14 5.37 1.88 23.00
N GLN A 15 5.05 2.93 22.25
CA GLN A 15 3.93 2.93 21.30
C GLN A 15 4.19 1.99 20.13
N ARG A 16 5.42 1.91 19.60
CA ARG A 16 5.79 0.91 18.56
C ARG A 16 5.56 -0.52 19.06
N ARG A 17 5.93 -0.83 20.30
CA ARG A 17 5.67 -2.16 20.89
C ARG A 17 4.17 -2.43 21.01
N ALA A 18 3.39 -1.47 21.49
CA ALA A 18 1.93 -1.59 21.62
C ALA A 18 1.26 -1.77 20.25
N PHE A 19 1.65 -0.96 19.26
CA PHE A 19 1.14 -1.03 17.89
C PHE A 19 1.45 -2.39 17.24
N ARG A 20 2.70 -2.85 17.32
CA ARG A 20 3.10 -4.16 16.81
C ARG A 20 2.31 -5.29 17.48
N ASN A 21 2.17 -5.24 18.80
CA ASN A 21 1.38 -6.21 19.55
C ASN A 21 -0.10 -6.21 19.11
N TYR A 22 -0.70 -5.04 18.90
CA TYR A 22 -2.06 -4.89 18.37
C TYR A 22 -2.21 -5.63 17.02
N ILE A 23 -1.29 -5.39 16.07
CA ILE A 23 -1.32 -6.04 14.75
C ILE A 23 -1.14 -7.55 14.88
N GLU A 24 -0.10 -8.02 15.58
CA GLU A 24 0.22 -9.45 15.68
C GLU A 24 -0.87 -10.25 16.40
N HIS A 25 -1.70 -9.62 17.23
CA HIS A 25 -2.83 -10.24 17.91
C HIS A 25 -4.17 -10.13 17.14
N GLY A 26 -4.15 -9.71 15.91
CA GLY A 26 -5.32 -9.72 15.02
C GLY A 26 -5.89 -8.35 14.71
N GLY A 27 -5.21 -7.28 15.13
CA GLY A 27 -5.60 -5.91 14.77
C GLY A 27 -5.48 -5.64 13.27
N GLY A 28 -6.42 -4.88 12.73
CA GLY A 28 -6.41 -4.46 11.34
C GLY A 28 -5.66 -3.15 11.10
N PHE A 29 -4.96 -3.07 9.96
CA PHE A 29 -4.24 -1.88 9.55
C PHE A 29 -4.54 -1.53 8.09
N VAL A 30 -4.82 -0.25 7.83
CA VAL A 30 -4.90 0.34 6.50
C VAL A 30 -3.91 1.50 6.44
N GLY A 31 -2.95 1.40 5.54
CA GLY A 31 -2.00 2.47 5.24
C GLY A 31 -2.32 3.10 3.88
N VAL A 32 -2.36 4.43 3.83
CA VAL A 32 -2.65 5.19 2.63
C VAL A 32 -1.48 6.10 2.32
N HIS A 33 -1.02 6.03 1.08
CA HIS A 33 -0.03 6.89 0.44
C HIS A 33 1.22 7.15 1.30
N GLY A 34 1.41 8.35 1.83
CA GLY A 34 2.56 8.75 2.64
C GLY A 34 2.82 7.87 3.87
N SER A 35 1.88 6.97 4.21
CA SER A 35 2.11 5.99 5.29
C SER A 35 3.23 4.97 4.99
N ALA A 36 3.66 4.84 3.73
CA ALA A 36 4.87 4.12 3.35
C ALA A 36 5.92 5.06 2.71
N GLY A 37 5.68 6.36 2.75
CA GLY A 37 6.49 7.39 2.09
C GLY A 37 7.66 7.90 2.93
N ASP A 38 8.12 7.17 3.93
CA ASP A 38 9.26 7.59 4.76
C ASP A 38 10.58 7.06 4.20
N PRO A 39 11.42 7.92 3.58
CA PRO A 39 12.70 7.51 3.01
C PRO A 39 13.76 7.20 4.08
N VAL A 40 13.59 7.69 5.30
CA VAL A 40 14.56 7.50 6.41
C VAL A 40 14.37 6.14 7.07
N CYS A 41 13.16 5.60 7.04
CA CYS A 41 12.81 4.32 7.63
C CYS A 41 13.17 4.22 9.14
N TYR A 42 12.48 5.00 9.95
CA TYR A 42 12.69 5.03 11.40
C TYR A 42 12.38 3.72 12.14
N TRP A 43 11.68 2.79 11.48
CA TRP A 43 11.26 1.55 12.09
C TRP A 43 11.21 0.40 11.07
N ASP A 44 12.26 -0.42 11.04
CA ASP A 44 12.42 -1.52 10.08
C ASP A 44 11.23 -2.49 10.06
N TRP A 45 10.71 -2.89 11.22
CA TRP A 45 9.54 -3.78 11.28
C TRP A 45 8.34 -3.17 10.54
N TYR A 46 8.14 -1.85 10.67
CA TYR A 46 7.06 -1.17 9.97
C TYR A 46 7.24 -1.23 8.44
N ALA A 47 8.41 -0.87 7.96
CA ALA A 47 8.67 -0.84 6.52
C ALA A 47 8.76 -2.26 5.93
N ASP A 48 9.55 -3.15 6.52
CA ASP A 48 9.87 -4.45 5.93
C ASP A 48 8.79 -5.50 6.18
N THR A 49 8.12 -5.43 7.35
CA THR A 49 7.14 -6.45 7.73
C THR A 49 5.72 -5.94 7.54
N LEU A 50 5.36 -4.78 8.11
CA LEU A 50 3.98 -4.30 8.04
C LEU A 50 3.66 -3.79 6.63
N ILE A 51 4.41 -2.83 6.11
CA ILE A 51 4.22 -2.34 4.73
C ILE A 51 4.68 -3.39 3.73
N GLY A 52 5.85 -3.99 3.93
CA GLY A 52 6.44 -4.98 3.05
C GLY A 52 7.16 -4.38 1.83
N ALA A 53 7.46 -3.08 1.89
CA ALA A 53 8.21 -2.36 0.86
C ALA A 53 8.81 -1.08 1.46
N ARG A 54 9.95 -0.64 0.92
CA ARG A 54 10.60 0.63 1.27
C ARG A 54 10.48 1.59 0.11
N LEU A 55 10.09 2.83 0.39
CA LEU A 55 9.98 3.88 -0.61
C LEU A 55 11.32 4.07 -1.33
N ALA A 56 11.29 4.08 -2.66
CA ALA A 56 12.40 4.49 -3.51
C ALA A 56 12.28 5.98 -3.89
N GLY A 57 11.06 6.45 -4.10
CA GLY A 57 10.75 7.83 -4.46
C GLY A 57 9.46 7.94 -5.25
N HIS A 58 9.25 9.11 -5.80
CA HIS A 58 8.16 9.44 -6.73
C HIS A 58 8.69 10.44 -7.77
N PRO A 59 8.02 10.62 -8.93
CA PRO A 59 8.38 11.65 -9.89
C PRO A 59 8.37 13.04 -9.24
N ILE A 60 9.40 13.85 -9.51
CA ILE A 60 9.54 15.18 -8.93
C ILE A 60 9.12 16.27 -9.91
N THR A 61 9.68 16.28 -11.13
CA THR A 61 9.44 17.32 -12.12
C THR A 61 7.99 17.36 -12.60
N ARG A 62 7.37 16.18 -12.72
CA ARG A 62 5.94 15.98 -13.00
C ARG A 62 5.35 15.12 -11.90
N GLN A 63 5.25 15.71 -10.72
CA GLN A 63 4.84 15.00 -9.49
C GLN A 63 3.48 14.32 -9.62
N PHE A 64 2.49 15.04 -10.15
CA PHE A 64 1.14 14.53 -10.33
C PHE A 64 0.88 14.23 -11.81
N GLN A 65 0.67 12.98 -12.15
CA GLN A 65 0.49 12.51 -13.52
C GLN A 65 -0.72 11.59 -13.63
N ASP A 66 -1.39 11.65 -14.77
CA ASP A 66 -2.34 10.60 -15.15
C ASP A 66 -1.57 9.32 -15.39
N ALA A 67 -2.05 8.23 -14.81
CA ALA A 67 -1.52 6.90 -15.09
C ALA A 67 -2.64 5.86 -15.08
N ARG A 68 -2.42 4.78 -15.82
CA ARG A 68 -3.33 3.65 -15.90
C ARG A 68 -3.05 2.68 -14.77
N ILE A 69 -4.07 2.40 -13.99
CA ILE A 69 -4.07 1.38 -12.93
C ILE A 69 -4.72 0.12 -13.50
N ALA A 70 -4.13 -1.05 -13.26
CA ALA A 70 -4.69 -2.34 -13.61
C ALA A 70 -4.98 -3.15 -12.34
N VAL A 71 -6.16 -3.77 -12.25
CA VAL A 71 -6.50 -4.69 -11.17
C VAL A 71 -5.81 -6.03 -11.45
N ASP A 72 -4.93 -6.42 -10.53
CA ASP A 72 -4.11 -7.62 -10.66
C ASP A 72 -4.84 -8.88 -10.18
N ASN A 73 -5.56 -8.77 -9.06
CA ASN A 73 -6.27 -9.89 -8.45
C ASN A 73 -7.76 -9.57 -8.25
N ALA A 74 -8.53 -9.65 -9.32
CA ALA A 74 -9.97 -9.39 -9.31
C ALA A 74 -10.77 -10.35 -8.42
N ALA A 75 -10.22 -11.53 -8.10
CA ALA A 75 -10.88 -12.50 -7.21
C ALA A 75 -10.73 -12.16 -5.73
N HIS A 76 -9.82 -11.25 -5.37
CA HIS A 76 -9.64 -10.86 -3.98
C HIS A 76 -10.83 -10.00 -3.49
N PRO A 77 -11.34 -10.19 -2.26
CA PRO A 77 -12.48 -9.41 -1.75
C PRO A 77 -12.31 -7.90 -1.87
N VAL A 78 -11.12 -7.40 -1.67
CA VAL A 78 -10.77 -5.98 -1.78
C VAL A 78 -10.92 -5.44 -3.22
N ALA A 79 -10.86 -6.28 -4.23
CA ALA A 79 -10.99 -5.89 -5.64
C ALA A 79 -12.42 -6.00 -6.18
N GLN A 80 -13.37 -6.45 -5.39
CA GLN A 80 -14.74 -6.66 -5.85
C GLN A 80 -15.38 -5.36 -6.33
N GLY A 81 -15.98 -5.38 -7.51
CA GLY A 81 -16.64 -4.22 -8.11
C GLY A 81 -15.69 -3.20 -8.73
N LEU A 82 -14.37 -3.37 -8.62
CA LEU A 82 -13.44 -2.54 -9.38
C LEU A 82 -13.43 -2.94 -10.86
N PRO A 83 -13.27 -1.98 -11.80
CA PRO A 83 -13.07 -2.29 -13.20
C PRO A 83 -11.71 -2.98 -13.40
N ALA A 84 -11.53 -3.69 -14.52
CA ALA A 84 -10.24 -4.32 -14.83
C ALA A 84 -9.09 -3.30 -14.90
N ALA A 85 -9.37 -2.06 -15.26
CA ALA A 85 -8.43 -0.95 -15.23
C ALA A 85 -9.17 0.39 -15.25
N TRP A 86 -8.49 1.43 -14.73
CA TRP A 86 -8.94 2.84 -14.87
C TRP A 86 -7.74 3.77 -14.95
N THR A 87 -7.96 5.02 -15.32
CA THR A 87 -6.93 6.07 -15.34
C THR A 87 -7.32 7.17 -14.38
N MET A 88 -6.36 7.63 -13.60
CA MET A 88 -6.53 8.78 -12.72
C MET A 88 -5.22 9.54 -12.55
N LYS A 89 -5.32 10.75 -12.03
CA LYS A 89 -4.18 11.60 -11.71
C LYS A 89 -3.82 11.47 -10.25
N ASP A 90 -2.56 11.10 -9.97
CA ASP A 90 -2.04 11.05 -8.59
C ASP A 90 -0.52 11.20 -8.56
N GLU A 91 0.08 11.12 -7.37
CA GLU A 91 1.51 10.98 -7.15
C GLU A 91 1.85 9.49 -7.05
N TRP A 92 2.74 9.02 -7.94
CA TRP A 92 3.01 7.59 -8.05
C TRP A 92 4.29 7.21 -7.31
N HIS A 93 4.13 6.54 -6.17
CA HIS A 93 5.24 6.01 -5.38
C HIS A 93 5.84 4.77 -6.02
N SER A 94 7.18 4.73 -6.05
CA SER A 94 7.97 3.54 -6.39
C SER A 94 8.70 3.01 -5.16
N PHE A 95 8.98 1.72 -5.15
CA PHE A 95 9.57 1.03 -4.01
C PHE A 95 10.84 0.26 -4.42
N HIS A 96 11.79 0.13 -3.50
CA HIS A 96 13.03 -0.64 -3.73
C HIS A 96 12.81 -2.14 -3.86
N SER A 97 11.65 -2.65 -3.40
CA SER A 97 11.32 -4.07 -3.46
C SER A 97 9.90 -4.27 -3.94
N ILE A 98 9.68 -5.38 -4.65
CA ILE A 98 8.37 -5.78 -5.13
C ILE A 98 7.61 -6.42 -3.97
N PRO A 99 6.42 -5.94 -3.57
CA PRO A 99 5.66 -6.49 -2.45
C PRO A 99 5.34 -7.99 -2.58
N ARG A 100 5.23 -8.53 -3.81
CA ARG A 100 5.06 -9.98 -4.06
C ARG A 100 6.23 -10.79 -3.50
N ALA A 101 7.45 -10.29 -3.53
CA ALA A 101 8.60 -10.96 -2.95
C ALA A 101 8.46 -11.12 -1.42
N ALA A 102 7.76 -10.20 -0.76
CA ALA A 102 7.36 -10.29 0.63
C ALA A 102 6.06 -11.09 0.86
N ARG A 103 5.59 -11.83 -0.18
CA ARG A 103 4.36 -12.63 -0.16
C ARG A 103 3.07 -11.81 0.04
N ALA A 104 3.08 -10.57 -0.35
CA ALA A 104 1.87 -9.76 -0.38
C ALA A 104 0.94 -10.21 -1.53
N HIS A 105 -0.36 -10.10 -1.31
CA HIS A 105 -1.36 -10.23 -2.37
C HIS A 105 -1.53 -8.87 -3.02
N VAL A 106 -0.95 -8.68 -4.19
CA VAL A 106 -1.11 -7.45 -4.97
C VAL A 106 -2.54 -7.38 -5.49
N ILE A 107 -3.17 -6.22 -5.31
CA ILE A 107 -4.55 -5.93 -5.73
C ILE A 107 -4.54 -5.11 -7.01
N ALA A 108 -3.65 -4.12 -7.09
CA ALA A 108 -3.54 -3.26 -8.25
C ALA A 108 -2.08 -2.89 -8.55
N THR A 109 -1.79 -2.74 -9.82
CA THR A 109 -0.49 -2.34 -10.36
C THR A 109 -0.63 -1.10 -11.23
N LEU A 110 0.47 -0.39 -11.43
CA LEU A 110 0.58 0.76 -12.30
C LEU A 110 1.18 0.35 -13.65
N ASP A 111 0.58 0.81 -14.74
CA ASP A 111 1.15 0.68 -16.07
C ASP A 111 2.23 1.75 -16.27
N GLU A 112 3.49 1.33 -16.16
CA GLU A 112 4.64 2.22 -16.24
C GLU A 112 4.84 2.87 -17.63
N ALA A 113 4.18 2.35 -18.67
CA ALA A 113 4.18 2.98 -19.99
C ALA A 113 3.21 4.17 -20.09
N SER A 114 2.29 4.31 -19.12
CA SER A 114 1.24 5.33 -19.13
C SER A 114 1.66 6.67 -18.53
N TYR A 115 2.83 6.75 -17.86
CA TYR A 115 3.33 7.98 -17.22
C TYR A 115 4.86 8.08 -17.31
N GLY A 116 5.45 9.18 -16.82
CA GLY A 116 6.90 9.41 -16.82
C GLY A 116 7.52 9.14 -15.44
N PRO A 117 8.12 7.97 -15.22
CA PRO A 117 8.62 7.55 -13.90
C PRO A 117 10.06 8.02 -13.64
N ALA A 118 10.34 9.32 -13.78
CA ALA A 118 11.64 9.90 -13.44
C ALA A 118 11.58 10.63 -12.10
N GLY A 119 12.43 10.22 -11.16
CA GLY A 119 12.57 10.80 -9.83
C GLY A 119 13.56 11.97 -9.78
N TRP A 120 14.16 12.17 -8.61
CA TRP A 120 15.15 13.20 -8.40
C TRP A 120 16.42 12.93 -9.24
N LEU A 121 16.95 13.95 -9.90
CA LEU A 121 18.13 13.84 -10.78
C LEU A 121 18.02 12.67 -11.80
N GLU A 122 16.85 12.55 -12.43
CA GLU A 122 16.56 11.50 -13.43
C GLU A 122 16.68 10.06 -12.87
N GLN A 123 16.51 9.88 -11.57
CA GLN A 123 16.46 8.55 -10.97
C GLN A 123 15.40 7.70 -11.67
N GLU A 124 15.78 6.51 -12.11
CA GLU A 124 14.84 5.53 -12.67
C GLU A 124 13.96 4.96 -11.56
N LEU A 125 12.65 5.14 -11.71
CA LEU A 125 11.65 4.69 -10.74
C LEU A 125 10.79 3.53 -11.26
N ARG A 126 11.10 2.97 -12.43
CA ARG A 126 10.41 1.77 -12.91
C ARG A 126 10.73 0.57 -12.04
N MET A 127 9.71 -0.20 -11.72
CA MET A 127 9.81 -1.40 -10.92
C MET A 127 9.59 -2.67 -11.77
N GLY A 128 9.02 -2.54 -12.97
CA GLY A 128 8.58 -3.64 -13.82
C GLY A 128 7.27 -4.28 -13.34
N ASP A 129 7.24 -4.76 -12.10
CA ASP A 129 6.00 -5.16 -11.39
C ASP A 129 5.65 -4.05 -10.39
N HIS A 130 4.97 -3.01 -10.87
CA HIS A 130 4.72 -1.78 -10.12
C HIS A 130 3.46 -1.89 -9.28
N ALA A 131 3.53 -2.62 -8.18
CA ALA A 131 2.42 -2.74 -7.23
C ALA A 131 2.15 -1.39 -6.54
N ILE A 132 0.87 -0.96 -6.52
CA ILE A 132 0.41 0.26 -5.84
C ILE A 132 -0.67 0.01 -4.80
N ALA A 133 -1.23 -1.21 -4.75
CA ALA A 133 -2.16 -1.62 -3.70
C ALA A 133 -1.95 -3.09 -3.39
N TRP A 134 -1.82 -3.44 -2.11
CA TRP A 134 -1.60 -4.84 -1.69
C TRP A 134 -2.03 -5.11 -0.26
N THR A 135 -2.38 -6.37 -0.01
CA THR A 135 -2.71 -6.90 1.32
C THR A 135 -1.66 -7.87 1.81
N ASN A 136 -1.56 -8.06 3.12
CA ASN A 136 -0.77 -9.12 3.73
C ASN A 136 -1.35 -9.52 5.09
N CYS A 137 -0.95 -10.70 5.56
CA CYS A 137 -1.18 -11.15 6.92
C CYS A 137 0.09 -10.98 7.77
N ILE A 138 -0.04 -10.29 8.88
CA ILE A 138 1.04 -10.14 9.87
C ILE A 138 0.63 -10.89 11.13
N ALA A 139 1.14 -12.11 11.29
CA ALA A 139 0.65 -13.07 12.28
C ALA A 139 -0.87 -13.28 12.14
N ARG A 140 -1.70 -12.76 13.04
CA ARG A 140 -3.16 -12.83 12.97
C ARG A 140 -3.81 -11.56 12.42
N GLY A 141 -3.03 -10.47 12.28
CA GLY A 141 -3.52 -9.18 11.80
C GLY A 141 -3.64 -9.13 10.29
N ARG A 142 -4.59 -8.35 9.80
CA ARG A 142 -4.78 -8.06 8.38
C ARG A 142 -4.27 -6.67 8.08
N LYS A 143 -3.48 -6.57 7.02
CA LYS A 143 -2.95 -5.30 6.57
C LYS A 143 -3.33 -5.06 5.10
N PHE A 144 -3.68 -3.82 4.81
CA PHE A 144 -3.74 -3.28 3.47
C PHE A 144 -2.88 -2.01 3.37
N TYR A 145 -2.32 -1.78 2.20
CA TYR A 145 -1.67 -0.52 1.84
C TYR A 145 -2.02 -0.14 0.41
N THR A 146 -2.23 1.16 0.17
CA THR A 146 -2.31 1.74 -1.16
C THR A 146 -1.40 2.96 -1.28
N ALA A 147 -0.72 3.06 -2.43
CA ALA A 147 0.09 4.22 -2.80
C ALA A 147 -0.74 5.36 -3.42
N ILE A 148 -2.07 5.19 -3.53
CA ILE A 148 -2.98 6.24 -4.01
C ILE A 148 -3.33 7.17 -2.85
N GLY A 149 -3.33 8.52 -3.09
CA GLY A 149 -4.04 9.40 -2.19
C GLY A 149 -3.36 10.59 -1.51
N PRO A 150 -2.43 11.37 -2.12
CA PRO A 150 -2.07 12.67 -1.55
C PRO A 150 -3.08 13.75 -1.92
N LEU A 151 -3.77 13.60 -3.07
CA LEU A 151 -4.69 14.62 -3.56
C LEU A 151 -6.08 14.46 -2.96
N PRO A 152 -6.76 15.54 -2.56
CA PRO A 152 -8.18 15.47 -2.18
C PRO A 152 -9.06 14.86 -3.27
N ALA A 153 -8.73 15.09 -4.55
CA ALA A 153 -9.45 14.53 -5.69
C ALA A 153 -9.40 12.99 -5.74
N SER A 154 -8.33 12.37 -5.23
CA SER A 154 -8.21 10.91 -5.15
C SER A 154 -9.28 10.30 -4.27
N TYR A 155 -9.71 10.99 -3.21
CA TYR A 155 -10.79 10.56 -2.31
C TYR A 155 -12.21 10.85 -2.86
N ALA A 156 -12.32 11.52 -3.99
CA ALA A 156 -13.57 11.72 -4.72
C ALA A 156 -13.70 10.78 -5.93
N GLU A 157 -12.62 10.07 -6.29
CA GLU A 157 -12.60 9.10 -7.38
C GLU A 157 -13.35 7.81 -6.94
N PRO A 158 -14.44 7.40 -7.64
CA PRO A 158 -15.32 6.33 -7.16
C PRO A 158 -14.61 4.99 -6.93
N HIS A 159 -13.61 4.64 -7.75
CA HIS A 159 -12.90 3.37 -7.62
C HIS A 159 -11.93 3.40 -6.42
N VAL A 160 -11.38 4.57 -6.08
CA VAL A 160 -10.54 4.76 -4.88
C VAL A 160 -11.40 4.69 -3.62
N VAL A 161 -12.58 5.31 -3.63
CA VAL A 161 -13.53 5.21 -2.52
C VAL A 161 -13.92 3.75 -2.29
N ALA A 162 -14.33 3.03 -3.35
CA ALA A 162 -14.68 1.62 -3.25
C ALA A 162 -13.50 0.76 -2.75
N LEU A 163 -12.28 1.02 -3.23
CA LEU A 163 -11.07 0.34 -2.78
C LEU A 163 -10.87 0.53 -1.27
N ILE A 164 -10.90 1.79 -0.78
CA ILE A 164 -10.67 2.11 0.64
C ILE A 164 -11.77 1.51 1.52
N GLU A 165 -13.04 1.57 1.13
CA GLU A 165 -14.15 0.97 1.89
C GLU A 165 -13.96 -0.55 2.05
N GLN A 166 -13.60 -1.24 0.98
CA GLN A 166 -13.36 -2.68 1.01
C GLN A 166 -12.11 -3.04 1.82
N ASP A 167 -11.08 -2.20 1.78
CA ASP A 167 -9.87 -2.36 2.57
C ASP A 167 -10.13 -2.24 4.06
N VAL A 168 -10.92 -1.25 4.45
CA VAL A 168 -11.35 -1.08 5.84
C VAL A 168 -12.15 -2.29 6.30
N ALA A 169 -13.09 -2.76 5.48
CA ALA A 169 -13.87 -3.96 5.77
C ALA A 169 -12.96 -5.21 5.90
N TYR A 170 -12.03 -5.40 4.95
CA TYR A 170 -11.05 -6.49 4.99
C TYR A 170 -10.17 -6.44 6.24
N ALA A 171 -9.60 -5.27 6.55
CA ALA A 171 -8.75 -5.08 7.72
C ALA A 171 -9.53 -5.26 9.04
N ALA A 172 -10.81 -4.88 9.07
CA ALA A 172 -11.72 -5.11 10.21
C ALA A 172 -12.14 -6.58 10.39
N GLY A 173 -11.76 -7.47 9.48
CA GLY A 173 -12.03 -8.90 9.59
C GLY A 173 -13.20 -9.38 8.74
N ALA A 174 -13.83 -8.54 7.92
CA ALA A 174 -14.86 -8.97 6.99
C ALA A 174 -14.27 -9.88 5.89
N GLY A 175 -15.06 -10.87 5.47
CA GLY A 175 -14.70 -11.79 4.40
C GLY A 175 -13.89 -13.02 4.82
N PRO A 176 -13.72 -14.00 3.90
CA PRO A 176 -13.27 -15.36 4.20
C PRO A 176 -11.76 -15.49 4.48
N ALA A 177 -10.95 -14.49 4.19
CA ALA A 177 -9.50 -14.57 4.34
C ALA A 177 -9.07 -14.41 5.81
N ALA A 178 -9.05 -15.53 6.57
CA ALA A 178 -8.49 -15.53 7.92
C ALA A 178 -6.95 -15.56 7.88
N CYS A 179 -6.30 -14.60 8.52
CA CYS A 179 -4.88 -14.68 8.82
C CYS A 179 -4.66 -15.69 9.95
N THR A 180 -4.30 -16.91 9.60
CA THR A 180 -3.95 -17.95 10.57
C THR A 180 -2.45 -17.91 10.85
N LYS A 181 -2.02 -18.13 12.11
CA LYS A 181 -0.61 -18.44 12.40
C LYS A 181 -0.23 -19.63 11.52
N ARG A 182 0.69 -19.43 10.56
CA ARG A 182 1.36 -20.59 9.95
C ARG A 182 2.13 -21.28 11.06
N GLY A 183 1.78 -22.53 11.34
CA GLY A 183 2.60 -23.38 12.19
C GLY A 183 4.01 -23.40 11.59
N ASN A 184 5.02 -23.16 12.42
CA ASN A 184 6.41 -23.45 12.06
C ASN A 184 6.47 -24.93 11.64
N ARG A 185 6.69 -25.16 10.33
CA ARG A 185 7.22 -26.43 9.84
C ARG A 185 8.68 -26.25 9.55
#